data_73cb1c89b211edc6da8aa5dd34b51b17
#
_entry.id   73cb1c89b211edc6da8aa5dd34b51b17
#
_cell.length_a   1.000
_cell.length_b   1.000
_cell.length_c   1.000
_cell.angle_alpha   90.00
_cell.angle_beta   90.00
_cell.angle_gamma   90.00
#
_symmetry.space_group_name_H-M   'P 1'
#
loop_
_entity.id
_entity.type
_entity.pdbx_description
1 polymer ?
#
loop_
_entity_poly.entity_id
_entity_poly.type
_entity_poly.pdbx_seq_one_letter_code
_entity_poly.pdbx_strand_id
1 'polypeptide(L)'
;ASDSDIAVEGVCFLYTAAILFIGDKLSKKNREKGIGKTAGETTVKDALFIGFMQGIALLPGVSRSGSTISAGLICGQKREDAVEYSFILGIPVILAGALSEFLDMGSSDVSISVVPLLIGMAVAAVSGYLAISLIKWLMKSDRFGIFSIYTLILGIIVLGCGIYEHVSGNLIVIG
;
A
#
# COMPACT_ATOMS: atom_id res chain seq x y z
N ALA A 1 -20.02 -10.83 -2.69
CA ALA A 1 -19.01 -10.60 -1.67
C ALA A 1 -19.48 -11.26 -0.38
N SER A 2 -18.63 -11.99 0.29
CA SER A 2 -18.97 -12.85 1.44
C SER A 2 -18.71 -12.07 2.74
N ASP A 3 -19.56 -12.27 3.73
CA ASP A 3 -19.51 -11.59 5.05
C ASP A 3 -18.18 -11.77 5.82
N SER A 4 -17.34 -12.71 5.39
CA SER A 4 -15.99 -12.91 5.92
C SER A 4 -15.00 -11.82 5.50
N ASP A 5 -15.32 -10.99 4.52
CA ASP A 5 -14.37 -10.08 3.92
C ASP A 5 -14.05 -8.88 4.80
N ILE A 6 -15.02 -8.31 5.54
CA ILE A 6 -14.81 -7.15 6.40
C ILE A 6 -13.89 -7.47 7.59
N ALA A 7 -14.08 -8.62 8.23
CA ALA A 7 -13.21 -9.05 9.34
C ALA A 7 -11.78 -9.34 8.85
N VAL A 8 -11.65 -9.95 7.67
CA VAL A 8 -10.35 -10.21 7.02
C VAL A 8 -9.66 -8.88 6.67
N GLU A 9 -10.38 -7.92 6.10
CA GLU A 9 -9.85 -6.57 5.83
C GLU A 9 -9.37 -5.88 7.11
N GLY A 10 -10.13 -5.98 8.21
CA GLY A 10 -9.71 -5.47 9.51
C GLY A 10 -8.37 -6.05 9.98
N VAL A 11 -8.17 -7.38 9.84
CA VAL A 11 -6.88 -8.04 10.13
C VAL A 11 -5.79 -7.52 9.21
N CYS A 12 -6.07 -7.33 7.92
CA CYS A 12 -5.12 -6.79 6.95
C CYS A 12 -4.69 -5.34 7.28
N PHE A 13 -5.61 -4.50 7.78
CA PHE A 13 -5.27 -3.17 8.30
C PHE A 13 -4.37 -3.24 9.54
N LEU A 14 -4.64 -4.16 10.47
CA LEU A 14 -3.79 -4.37 11.64
C LEU A 14 -2.37 -4.84 11.24
N TYR A 15 -2.28 -5.75 10.28
CA TYR A 15 -1.00 -6.15 9.69
C TYR A 15 -0.26 -4.94 9.09
N THR A 16 -0.97 -4.13 8.31
CA THR A 16 -0.40 -2.91 7.70
C THR A 16 0.10 -1.94 8.78
N ALA A 17 -0.67 -1.72 9.84
CA ALA A 17 -0.26 -0.87 10.96
C ALA A 17 1.01 -1.39 11.65
N ALA A 18 1.10 -2.70 11.88
CA ALA A 18 2.27 -3.33 12.49
C ALA A 18 3.53 -3.17 11.64
N ILE A 19 3.44 -3.43 10.33
CA ILE A 19 4.61 -3.32 9.45
C ILE A 19 5.07 -1.87 9.27
N LEU A 20 4.13 -0.91 9.21
CA LEU A 20 4.43 0.52 9.20
C LEU A 20 5.15 0.96 10.47
N PHE A 21 4.69 0.49 11.63
CA PHE A 21 5.31 0.80 12.92
C PHE A 21 6.74 0.25 13.01
N ILE A 22 6.96 -1.01 12.61
CA ILE A 22 8.27 -1.65 12.59
C ILE A 22 9.20 -0.91 11.63
N GLY A 23 8.75 -0.58 10.43
CA GLY A 23 9.52 0.16 9.43
C GLY A 23 9.94 1.54 9.93
N ASP A 24 9.02 2.31 10.53
CA ASP A 24 9.33 3.63 11.08
C ASP A 24 10.35 3.56 12.23
N LYS A 25 10.15 2.62 13.17
CA LYS A 25 11.03 2.43 14.32
C LYS A 25 12.45 2.04 13.89
N LEU A 26 12.58 1.11 12.96
CA LEU A 26 13.87 0.68 12.44
C LEU A 26 14.56 1.77 11.62
N SER A 27 13.80 2.51 10.82
CA SER A 27 14.32 3.65 10.06
C SER A 27 14.91 4.73 10.99
N LYS A 28 14.22 5.08 12.08
CA LYS A 28 14.72 6.03 13.09
C LYS A 28 16.02 5.54 13.71
N LYS A 29 16.04 4.27 14.15
CA LYS A 29 17.24 3.65 14.75
C LYS A 29 18.43 3.60 13.77
N ASN A 30 18.18 3.29 12.49
CA ASN A 30 19.22 3.24 11.47
C ASN A 30 19.78 4.64 11.20
N ARG A 31 18.93 5.67 11.14
CA ARG A 31 19.35 7.06 10.97
C ARG A 31 20.22 7.55 12.14
N GLU A 32 19.85 7.24 13.38
CA GLU A 32 20.66 7.57 14.56
C GLU A 32 22.06 6.94 14.51
N LYS A 33 22.19 5.78 13.87
CA LYS A 33 23.46 5.08 13.67
C LYS A 33 24.22 5.50 12.41
N GLY A 34 23.70 6.45 11.65
CA GLY A 34 24.28 6.86 10.38
C GLY A 34 24.18 5.80 9.28
N ILE A 35 23.32 4.79 9.45
CA ILE A 35 23.09 3.71 8.48
C ILE A 35 21.97 4.12 7.53
N GLY A 36 22.25 4.09 6.22
CA GLY A 36 21.23 4.38 5.21
C GLY A 36 21.72 4.00 3.83
N LYS A 37 21.11 2.95 3.23
CA LYS A 37 21.34 2.52 1.86
C LYS A 37 20.54 3.40 0.89
N THR A 38 21.15 3.72 -0.23
CA THR A 38 20.42 4.26 -1.40
C THR A 38 19.68 3.14 -2.12
N ALA A 39 18.74 3.49 -3.00
CA ALA A 39 18.03 2.51 -3.83
C ALA A 39 19.01 1.66 -4.68
N GLY A 40 20.10 2.27 -5.17
CA GLY A 40 21.12 1.56 -5.95
C GLY A 40 22.00 0.58 -5.15
N GLU A 41 22.02 0.69 -3.83
CA GLU A 41 22.74 -0.22 -2.92
C GLU A 41 21.87 -1.37 -2.41
N THR A 42 20.66 -1.51 -2.93
CA THR A 42 19.73 -2.59 -2.60
C THR A 42 20.29 -3.92 -3.07
N THR A 43 20.53 -4.84 -2.14
CA THR A 43 21.04 -6.17 -2.46
C THR A 43 19.93 -7.08 -3.02
N VAL A 44 20.32 -8.18 -3.68
CA VAL A 44 19.34 -9.18 -4.17
C VAL A 44 18.48 -9.73 -3.02
N LYS A 45 19.05 -9.91 -1.82
CA LYS A 45 18.29 -10.37 -0.64
C LYS A 45 17.27 -9.33 -0.19
N ASP A 46 17.63 -8.05 -0.19
CA ASP A 46 16.73 -6.95 0.12
C ASP A 46 15.59 -6.91 -0.89
N ALA A 47 15.92 -7.00 -2.20
CA ALA A 47 14.93 -6.99 -3.28
C ALA A 47 13.96 -8.17 -3.20
N LEU A 48 14.45 -9.38 -2.89
CA LEU A 48 13.60 -10.56 -2.67
C LEU A 48 12.67 -10.38 -1.47
N PHE A 49 13.17 -9.82 -0.37
CA PHE A 49 12.34 -9.54 0.81
C PHE A 49 11.26 -8.50 0.51
N ILE A 50 11.62 -7.39 -0.16
CA ILE A 50 10.66 -6.34 -0.54
C ILE A 50 9.62 -6.92 -1.53
N GLY A 51 10.04 -7.73 -2.49
CA GLY A 51 9.15 -8.41 -3.43
C GLY A 51 8.20 -9.40 -2.75
N PHE A 52 8.68 -10.17 -1.78
CA PHE A 52 7.86 -11.05 -0.96
C PHE A 52 6.78 -10.26 -0.18
N MET A 53 7.16 -9.14 0.42
CA MET A 53 6.22 -8.25 1.12
C MET A 53 5.21 -7.61 0.17
N GLN A 54 5.60 -7.33 -1.08
CA GLN A 54 4.67 -6.91 -2.12
C GLN A 54 3.68 -8.02 -2.50
N GLY A 55 4.12 -9.28 -2.54
CA GLY A 55 3.26 -10.43 -2.78
C GLY A 55 2.18 -10.58 -1.69
N ILE A 56 2.53 -10.41 -0.41
CA ILE A 56 1.55 -10.39 0.70
C ILE A 56 0.55 -9.23 0.51
N ALA A 57 1.01 -8.12 0.01
CA ALA A 57 0.18 -6.94 -0.19
C ALA A 57 -0.76 -7.01 -1.42
N LEU A 58 -0.87 -8.17 -2.07
CA LEU A 58 -1.96 -8.49 -3.01
C LEU A 58 -3.26 -8.85 -2.30
N LEU A 59 -3.19 -9.16 -0.99
CA LEU A 59 -4.39 -9.41 -0.19
C LEU A 59 -5.20 -8.12 -0.03
N PRO A 60 -6.55 -8.19 -0.19
CA PRO A 60 -7.44 -7.04 0.01
C PRO A 60 -7.24 -6.45 1.41
N GLY A 61 -7.21 -5.12 1.51
CA GLY A 61 -7.00 -4.42 2.80
C GLY A 61 -5.53 -4.25 3.20
N VAL A 62 -4.57 -4.96 2.58
CA VAL A 62 -3.14 -4.72 2.82
C VAL A 62 -2.64 -3.58 1.94
N SER A 63 -2.02 -2.57 2.56
CA SER A 63 -1.41 -1.47 1.82
C SER A 63 -0.17 -1.94 1.08
N ARG A 64 -0.21 -1.94 -0.25
CA ARG A 64 0.96 -2.32 -1.08
C ARG A 64 2.15 -1.39 -0.84
N SER A 65 1.95 -0.07 -0.97
CA SER A 65 3.02 0.90 -0.75
C SER A 65 3.48 0.91 0.71
N GLY A 66 2.56 0.75 1.66
CA GLY A 66 2.90 0.62 3.08
C GLY A 66 3.82 -0.55 3.36
N SER A 67 3.53 -1.73 2.79
CA SER A 67 4.33 -2.94 2.95
C SER A 67 5.71 -2.82 2.29
N THR A 68 5.78 -2.34 1.05
CA THR A 68 7.05 -2.25 0.31
C THR A 68 7.96 -1.13 0.83
N ILE A 69 7.42 0.03 1.21
CA ILE A 69 8.18 1.10 1.86
C ILE A 69 8.75 0.60 3.20
N SER A 70 7.89 -0.01 4.04
CA SER A 70 8.34 -0.54 5.34
C SER A 70 9.39 -1.63 5.18
N ALA A 71 9.25 -2.52 4.20
CA ALA A 71 10.26 -3.53 3.89
C ALA A 71 11.59 -2.89 3.47
N GLY A 72 11.58 -1.86 2.63
CA GLY A 72 12.78 -1.08 2.28
C GLY A 72 13.45 -0.46 3.50
N LEU A 73 12.67 0.14 4.40
CA LEU A 73 13.16 0.71 5.66
C LEU A 73 13.76 -0.35 6.59
N ILE A 74 13.15 -1.53 6.65
CA ILE A 74 13.67 -2.69 7.42
C ILE A 74 15.00 -3.16 6.84
N CYS A 75 15.15 -3.19 5.51
CA CYS A 75 16.40 -3.49 4.81
C CYS A 75 17.47 -2.40 4.95
N GLY A 76 17.16 -1.28 5.61
CA GLY A 76 18.09 -0.19 5.86
C GLY A 76 18.15 0.86 4.77
N GLN A 77 17.17 0.92 3.86
CA GLN A 77 17.09 2.02 2.90
C GLN A 77 16.80 3.35 3.60
N LYS A 78 17.30 4.45 3.02
CA LYS A 78 16.88 5.79 3.41
C LYS A 78 15.41 5.98 3.09
N ARG A 79 14.73 6.85 3.83
CA ARG A 79 13.28 7.05 3.69
C ARG A 79 12.86 7.47 2.28
N GLU A 80 13.60 8.39 1.68
CA GLU A 80 13.32 8.88 0.33
C GLU A 80 13.51 7.76 -0.70
N ASP A 81 14.61 7.00 -0.57
CA ASP A 81 14.94 5.88 -1.45
C ASP A 81 13.92 4.75 -1.33
N ALA A 82 13.45 4.42 -0.13
CA ALA A 82 12.43 3.40 0.08
C ALA A 82 11.09 3.78 -0.61
N VAL A 83 10.71 5.06 -0.56
CA VAL A 83 9.52 5.56 -1.28
C VAL A 83 9.71 5.43 -2.78
N GLU A 84 10.82 5.93 -3.32
CA GLU A 84 11.10 5.87 -4.77
C GLU A 84 11.14 4.43 -5.27
N TYR A 85 11.86 3.56 -4.57
CA TYR A 85 11.94 2.13 -4.90
C TYR A 85 10.57 1.46 -4.91
N SER A 86 9.74 1.73 -3.89
CA SER A 86 8.38 1.19 -3.78
C SER A 86 7.50 1.60 -4.95
N PHE A 87 7.54 2.87 -5.35
CA PHE A 87 6.74 3.34 -6.48
C PHE A 87 7.21 2.78 -7.81
N ILE A 88 8.53 2.72 -8.05
CA ILE A 88 9.10 2.10 -9.25
C ILE A 88 8.73 0.62 -9.32
N LEU A 89 8.85 -0.11 -8.21
CA LEU A 89 8.46 -1.52 -8.12
C LEU A 89 6.95 -1.73 -8.38
N GLY A 90 6.13 -0.71 -8.13
CA GLY A 90 4.70 -0.72 -8.41
C GLY A 90 4.35 -0.67 -9.90
N ILE A 91 5.20 -0.07 -10.75
CA ILE A 91 4.90 0.13 -12.16
C ILE A 91 4.65 -1.19 -12.90
N PRO A 92 5.51 -2.22 -12.82
CA PRO A 92 5.27 -3.50 -13.48
C PRO A 92 3.95 -4.16 -13.06
N VAL A 93 3.60 -4.07 -11.77
CA VAL A 93 2.36 -4.68 -11.24
C VAL A 93 1.11 -3.96 -11.75
N ILE A 94 1.15 -2.62 -11.79
CA ILE A 94 0.05 -1.81 -12.33
C ILE A 94 -0.11 -2.08 -13.83
N LEU A 95 0.99 -2.16 -14.57
CA LEU A 95 0.96 -2.46 -16.01
C LEU A 95 0.43 -3.88 -16.28
N ALA A 96 0.83 -4.87 -15.48
CA ALA A 96 0.31 -6.22 -15.60
C ALA A 96 -1.19 -6.28 -15.33
N GLY A 97 -1.68 -5.60 -14.29
CA GLY A 97 -3.11 -5.48 -14.00
C GLY A 97 -3.87 -4.80 -15.14
N ALA A 98 -3.37 -3.67 -15.64
CA ALA A 98 -3.99 -2.96 -16.75
C ALA A 98 -4.04 -3.80 -18.04
N LEU A 99 -2.98 -4.59 -18.30
CA LEU A 99 -2.94 -5.52 -19.44
C LEU A 99 -3.99 -6.64 -19.29
N SER A 100 -4.11 -7.22 -18.10
CA SER A 100 -5.13 -8.24 -17.80
C SER A 100 -6.53 -7.71 -18.05
N GLU A 101 -6.87 -6.54 -17.50
CA GLU A 101 -8.17 -5.88 -17.72
C GLU A 101 -8.42 -5.59 -19.21
N PHE A 102 -7.41 -5.13 -19.93
CA PHE A 102 -7.50 -4.85 -21.36
C PHE A 102 -7.77 -6.13 -22.18
N LEU A 103 -7.14 -7.25 -21.83
CA LEU A 103 -7.37 -8.54 -22.50
C LEU A 103 -8.78 -9.08 -22.22
N ASP A 104 -9.28 -8.92 -20.99
CA ASP A 104 -10.62 -9.35 -20.59
C ASP A 104 -11.72 -8.50 -21.26
N MET A 105 -11.45 -7.21 -21.52
CA MET A 105 -12.38 -6.34 -22.27
C MET A 105 -12.57 -6.75 -23.72
N GLY A 106 -11.57 -7.39 -24.34
CA GLY A 106 -11.67 -7.87 -25.71
C GLY A 106 -12.74 -8.94 -25.95
N SER A 107 -13.25 -9.54 -24.85
CA SER A 107 -14.35 -10.53 -24.87
C SER A 107 -15.74 -9.94 -24.52
N SER A 108 -15.83 -8.63 -24.28
CA SER A 108 -17.06 -7.95 -23.84
C SER A 108 -17.41 -6.82 -24.81
N ASP A 109 -18.70 -6.69 -25.18
CA ASP A 109 -19.23 -5.57 -26.01
C ASP A 109 -19.25 -4.23 -25.25
N VAL A 110 -18.12 -3.84 -24.63
CA VAL A 110 -17.99 -2.59 -23.87
C VAL A 110 -17.51 -1.49 -24.80
N SER A 111 -18.38 -0.54 -25.15
CA SER A 111 -17.98 0.68 -25.85
C SER A 111 -17.29 1.67 -24.89
N ILE A 112 -15.98 1.81 -25.04
CA ILE A 112 -15.21 2.78 -24.23
C ILE A 112 -15.34 4.17 -24.87
N SER A 113 -15.93 5.11 -24.15
CA SER A 113 -15.89 6.51 -24.55
C SER A 113 -14.52 7.11 -24.26
N VAL A 114 -13.87 7.63 -25.29
CA VAL A 114 -12.48 8.17 -25.22
C VAL A 114 -12.41 9.40 -24.29
N VAL A 115 -13.44 10.25 -24.25
CA VAL A 115 -13.43 11.50 -23.47
C VAL A 115 -13.39 11.22 -21.96
N PRO A 116 -14.27 10.41 -21.35
CA PRO A 116 -14.16 10.05 -19.94
C PRO A 116 -12.84 9.35 -19.60
N LEU A 117 -12.31 8.52 -20.51
CA LEU A 117 -11.03 7.85 -20.31
C LEU A 117 -9.88 8.85 -20.17
N LEU A 118 -9.77 9.82 -21.09
CA LEU A 118 -8.72 10.84 -21.03
C LEU A 118 -8.85 11.74 -19.81
N ILE A 119 -10.05 12.11 -19.42
CA ILE A 119 -10.28 12.89 -18.20
C ILE A 119 -9.87 12.07 -16.98
N GLY A 120 -10.25 10.79 -16.89
CA GLY A 120 -9.86 9.89 -15.82
C GLY A 120 -8.33 9.75 -15.70
N MET A 121 -7.65 9.57 -16.82
CA MET A 121 -6.17 9.50 -16.87
C MET A 121 -5.52 10.80 -16.38
N ALA A 122 -6.03 11.96 -16.80
CA ALA A 122 -5.48 13.24 -16.36
C ALA A 122 -5.69 13.46 -14.85
N VAL A 123 -6.87 13.17 -14.33
CA VAL A 123 -7.17 13.26 -12.90
C VAL A 123 -6.31 12.28 -12.10
N ALA A 124 -6.16 11.03 -12.57
CA ALA A 124 -5.31 10.03 -11.93
C ALA A 124 -3.83 10.46 -11.89
N ALA A 125 -3.31 11.04 -12.98
CA ALA A 125 -1.94 11.53 -13.03
C ALA A 125 -1.70 12.68 -12.03
N VAL A 126 -2.61 13.65 -11.96
CA VAL A 126 -2.50 14.79 -11.03
C VAL A 126 -2.61 14.31 -9.58
N SER A 127 -3.62 13.50 -9.25
CA SER A 127 -3.82 12.98 -7.89
C SER A 127 -2.67 12.06 -7.45
N GLY A 128 -2.14 11.23 -8.35
CA GLY A 128 -0.98 10.39 -8.10
C GLY A 128 0.28 11.21 -7.81
N TYR A 129 0.55 12.25 -8.59
CA TYR A 129 1.66 13.17 -8.35
C TYR A 129 1.56 13.85 -6.98
N LEU A 130 0.37 14.35 -6.62
CA LEU A 130 0.13 14.98 -5.32
C LEU A 130 0.31 13.98 -4.17
N ALA A 131 -0.20 12.75 -4.32
CA ALA A 131 -0.06 11.70 -3.32
C ALA A 131 1.41 11.31 -3.08
N ILE A 132 2.20 11.12 -4.15
CA ILE A 132 3.63 10.81 -4.04
C ILE A 132 4.38 11.97 -3.37
N SER A 133 4.08 13.21 -3.76
CA SER A 133 4.69 14.40 -3.18
C SER A 133 4.37 14.53 -1.68
N LEU A 134 3.13 14.24 -1.29
CA LEU A 134 2.70 14.21 0.11
C LEU A 134 3.44 13.15 0.92
N ILE A 135 3.57 11.93 0.39
CA ILE A 135 4.30 10.85 1.07
C ILE A 135 5.77 11.22 1.24
N LYS A 136 6.43 11.75 0.20
CA LYS A 136 7.82 12.23 0.30
C LYS A 136 7.97 13.33 1.37
N TRP A 137 7.05 14.27 1.42
CA TRP A 137 7.07 15.34 2.44
C TRP A 137 6.89 14.78 3.86
N LEU A 138 5.97 13.83 4.07
CA LEU A 138 5.73 13.18 5.35
C LEU A 138 6.93 12.35 5.82
N MET A 139 7.63 11.70 4.90
CA MET A 139 8.85 10.95 5.19
C MET A 139 9.99 11.86 5.65
N LYS A 140 10.11 13.06 5.05
CA LYS A 140 11.10 14.07 5.48
C LYS A 140 10.79 14.63 6.87
N SER A 141 9.52 14.82 7.21
CA SER A 141 9.08 15.42 8.48
C SER A 141 9.03 14.46 9.66
N ASP A 142 9.58 13.25 9.56
CA ASP A 142 9.54 12.22 10.61
C ASP A 142 8.12 11.79 11.07
N ARG A 143 7.09 12.12 10.29
CA ARG A 143 5.69 11.89 10.63
C ARG A 143 5.13 10.57 10.07
N PHE A 144 5.98 9.72 9.53
CA PHE A 144 5.54 8.45 8.95
C PHE A 144 4.82 7.55 9.96
N GLY A 145 5.22 7.60 11.24
CA GLY A 145 4.54 6.87 12.31
C GLY A 145 3.06 7.25 12.52
N ILE A 146 2.61 8.42 12.05
CA ILE A 146 1.20 8.83 12.13
C ILE A 146 0.32 7.89 11.30
N PHE A 147 0.82 7.43 10.14
CA PHE A 147 0.12 6.46 9.31
C PHE A 147 -0.11 5.13 10.03
N SER A 148 0.88 4.67 10.82
CA SER A 148 0.74 3.45 11.61
C SER A 148 -0.41 3.58 12.63
N ILE A 149 -0.50 4.71 13.33
CA ILE A 149 -1.55 4.98 14.32
C ILE A 149 -2.91 5.08 13.62
N TYR A 150 -3.00 5.83 12.52
CA TYR A 150 -4.22 5.96 11.74
C TYR A 150 -4.73 4.58 11.24
N THR A 151 -3.83 3.79 10.66
CA THR A 151 -4.17 2.47 10.13
C THR A 151 -4.54 1.49 11.25
N LEU A 152 -3.92 1.62 12.44
CA LEU A 152 -4.26 0.82 13.62
C LEU A 152 -5.69 1.12 14.09
N ILE A 153 -6.05 2.40 14.22
CA ILE A 153 -7.39 2.82 14.63
C ILE A 153 -8.42 2.31 13.63
N LEU A 154 -8.17 2.52 12.34
CA LEU A 154 -9.04 2.04 11.26
C LEU A 154 -9.20 0.52 11.30
N GLY A 155 -8.10 -0.22 11.49
CA GLY A 155 -8.12 -1.68 11.59
C GLY A 155 -8.96 -2.19 12.76
N ILE A 156 -8.85 -1.53 13.92
CA ILE A 156 -9.67 -1.88 15.09
C ILE A 156 -11.16 -1.63 14.81
N ILE A 157 -11.51 -0.50 14.19
CA ILE A 157 -12.90 -0.16 13.84
C ILE A 157 -13.46 -1.17 12.85
N VAL A 158 -12.74 -1.42 11.74
CA VAL A 158 -13.19 -2.35 10.69
C VAL A 158 -13.32 -3.77 11.23
N LEU A 159 -12.35 -4.24 12.02
CA LEU A 159 -12.42 -5.56 12.66
C LEU A 159 -13.61 -5.64 13.64
N GLY A 160 -13.85 -4.60 14.44
CA GLY A 160 -14.99 -4.52 15.34
C GLY A 160 -16.33 -4.58 14.59
N CYS A 161 -16.46 -3.86 13.49
CA CYS A 161 -17.62 -3.91 12.61
C CYS A 161 -17.82 -5.32 12.01
N GLY A 162 -16.77 -5.95 11.50
CA GLY A 162 -16.83 -7.30 10.94
C GLY A 162 -17.23 -8.37 11.97
N ILE A 163 -16.69 -8.27 13.18
CA ILE A 163 -17.09 -9.17 14.29
C ILE A 163 -18.57 -8.94 14.68
N TYR A 164 -18.99 -7.68 14.77
CA TYR A 164 -20.38 -7.34 15.09
C TYR A 164 -21.35 -7.89 14.04
N GLU A 165 -21.02 -7.75 12.75
CA GLU A 165 -21.81 -8.28 11.64
C GLU A 165 -21.93 -9.81 11.72
N HIS A 166 -20.83 -10.47 11.99
CA HIS A 166 -20.80 -11.94 12.12
C HIS A 166 -21.63 -12.45 13.32
N VAL A 167 -21.63 -11.71 14.44
CA VAL A 167 -22.36 -12.11 15.65
C VAL A 167 -23.83 -11.72 15.59
N SER A 168 -24.18 -10.56 15.00
CA SER A 168 -25.55 -10.05 14.94
C SER A 168 -26.38 -10.63 13.78
N GLY A 169 -25.72 -11.22 12.77
CA GLY A 169 -26.36 -11.69 11.54
C GLY A 169 -26.95 -10.58 10.67
N ASN A 170 -26.70 -9.31 11.01
CA ASN A 170 -27.15 -8.15 10.25
C ASN A 170 -25.99 -7.59 9.45
N LEU A 171 -26.12 -7.60 8.11
CA LEU A 171 -25.17 -6.99 7.21
C LEU A 171 -25.12 -5.47 7.45
N ILE A 172 -23.93 -4.96 7.77
CA ILE A 172 -23.68 -3.52 7.73
C ILE A 172 -23.44 -3.18 6.26
N VAL A 173 -24.51 -2.89 5.53
CA VAL A 173 -24.39 -2.40 4.15
C VAL A 173 -23.81 -1.00 4.20
N ILE A 174 -22.51 -0.89 4.01
CA ILE A 174 -21.88 0.39 3.70
C ILE A 174 -22.10 0.60 2.22
N GLY A 175 -23.19 1.34 1.89
CA GLY A 175 -23.58 1.70 0.54
C GLY A 175 -22.60 2.65 -0.14
#